data_522623e916e8f362b70813e6dffc42fd
#
_entry.id   522623e916e8f362b70813e6dffc42fd
#
_cell.length_a   1.000
_cell.length_b   1.000
_cell.length_c   1.000
_cell.angle_alpha   90.00
_cell.angle_beta   90.00
_cell.angle_gamma   90.00
#
_symmetry.space_group_name_H-M   'P 1'
#
loop_
_entity.id
_entity.type
_entity.pdbx_description
1 polymer ?
#
loop_
_entity_poly.entity_id
_entity_poly.type
_entity_poly.pdbx_seq_one_letter_code
_entity_poly.pdbx_strand_id
1 'polypeptide(L)'
;SEVIVREKADLGIVVDPDVDRLAFVSEDGSMFVEEYTLVAVADYILSEKPGNTVSNLSSSRALRDVTERHGGKYYASAVGEVNVVAKMKEVGAVIGGEGNGGVIYPELHYGRDALVGTALFLTWLAKKGMTMTRLRATYPSYYASKNKIELTPAIDVDKVLREVKGRYAGENVNDIDGVKIDFAENWVHLRKSNTEPIIRVYTEAKSMDEADALAQRFIAEIKEICNI
;
A
#
# COMPACT_ATOMS: atom_id res chain seq x y z
N SER A 1 16.15 14.29 3.18
CA SER A 1 16.99 13.41 4.05
C SER A 1 18.15 14.18 4.68
N GLU A 2 19.06 14.75 3.88
CA GLU A 2 20.25 15.46 4.40
C GLU A 2 19.91 16.66 5.30
N VAL A 3 18.86 17.40 4.99
CA VAL A 3 18.40 18.55 5.80
C VAL A 3 18.01 18.12 7.20
N ILE A 4 17.28 17.00 7.35
CA ILE A 4 16.85 16.48 8.63
C ILE A 4 18.04 16.19 9.53
N VAL A 5 19.05 15.49 9.01
CA VAL A 5 20.27 15.13 9.74
C VAL A 5 21.08 16.39 10.12
N ARG A 6 21.25 17.32 9.16
CA ARG A 6 22.00 18.57 9.35
C ARG A 6 21.38 19.46 10.43
N GLU A 7 20.05 19.64 10.37
CA GLU A 7 19.32 20.50 11.30
C GLU A 7 18.98 19.76 12.61
N LYS A 8 19.30 18.47 12.74
CA LYS A 8 18.96 17.61 13.89
C LYS A 8 17.46 17.63 14.20
N ALA A 9 16.65 17.61 13.16
CA ALA A 9 15.19 17.57 13.29
C ALA A 9 14.73 16.17 13.71
N ASP A 10 13.67 16.11 14.52
CA ASP A 10 13.08 14.84 14.97
C ASP A 10 12.42 14.07 13.82
N LEU A 11 11.92 14.79 12.80
CA LEU A 11 11.33 14.23 11.59
C LEU A 11 11.22 15.27 10.48
N GLY A 12 11.00 14.80 9.26
CA GLY A 12 10.62 15.60 8.09
C GLY A 12 9.23 15.23 7.61
N ILE A 13 8.46 16.23 7.22
CA ILE A 13 7.12 16.09 6.63
C ILE A 13 7.20 16.51 5.18
N VAL A 14 6.73 15.66 4.28
CA VAL A 14 6.71 15.93 2.83
C VAL A 14 5.29 15.67 2.33
N VAL A 15 4.75 16.64 1.63
CA VAL A 15 3.44 16.54 0.98
C VAL A 15 3.58 16.82 -0.52
N ASP A 16 2.68 16.30 -1.32
CA ASP A 16 2.58 16.64 -2.73
C ASP A 16 1.85 17.99 -2.94
N PRO A 17 1.77 18.51 -4.19
CA PRO A 17 1.20 19.83 -4.43
C PRO A 17 -0.27 19.99 -4.04
N ASP A 18 -1.06 18.91 -4.09
CA ASP A 18 -2.50 18.91 -3.74
C ASP A 18 -2.71 18.62 -2.24
N VAL A 19 -1.63 18.31 -1.49
CA VAL A 19 -1.65 18.06 -0.04
C VAL A 19 -2.59 16.88 0.33
N ASP A 20 -2.68 15.89 -0.54
CA ASP A 20 -3.48 14.69 -0.33
C ASP A 20 -2.64 13.44 -0.03
N ARG A 21 -1.30 13.51 -0.26
CA ARG A 21 -0.32 12.45 0.03
C ARG A 21 0.74 12.93 0.98
N LEU A 22 1.15 12.04 1.86
CA LEU A 22 2.03 12.34 2.98
C LEU A 22 3.16 11.32 3.06
N ALA A 23 4.38 11.80 3.10
CA ALA A 23 5.57 11.01 3.39
C ALA A 23 6.35 11.60 4.57
N PHE A 24 7.01 10.75 5.32
CA PHE A 24 7.86 11.15 6.44
C PHE A 24 9.32 10.77 6.21
N VAL A 25 10.22 11.62 6.72
CA VAL A 25 11.65 11.35 6.82
C VAL A 25 11.99 11.19 8.30
N SER A 26 12.70 10.14 8.65
CA SER A 26 13.12 9.86 10.02
C SER A 26 14.27 10.75 10.46
N GLU A 27 14.54 10.80 11.76
CA GLU A 27 15.62 11.57 12.39
C GLU A 27 17.01 11.24 11.86
N ASP A 28 17.22 10.03 11.34
CA ASP A 28 18.49 9.57 10.75
C ASP A 28 18.59 9.87 9.24
N GLY A 29 17.57 10.52 8.66
CA GLY A 29 17.47 10.81 7.23
C GLY A 29 16.91 9.67 6.38
N SER A 30 16.57 8.52 6.95
CA SER A 30 15.91 7.43 6.24
C SER A 30 14.44 7.75 5.96
N MET A 31 13.89 7.17 4.88
CA MET A 31 12.47 7.28 4.59
C MET A 31 11.66 6.38 5.54
N PHE A 32 10.60 6.93 6.13
CA PHE A 32 9.63 6.12 6.89
C PHE A 32 8.84 5.18 5.96
N VAL A 33 8.86 5.45 4.68
CA VAL A 33 8.17 4.81 3.56
C VAL A 33 6.66 5.10 3.57
N GLU A 34 6.12 5.57 2.46
CA GLU A 34 4.74 6.07 2.32
C GLU A 34 3.68 5.05 2.70
N GLU A 35 3.91 3.77 2.40
CA GLU A 35 3.05 2.65 2.80
C GLU A 35 2.81 2.64 4.33
N TYR A 36 3.84 2.96 5.12
CA TYR A 36 3.79 2.94 6.58
C TYR A 36 3.19 4.19 7.21
N THR A 37 3.00 5.26 6.46
CA THR A 37 2.23 6.42 6.90
C THR A 37 0.82 6.00 7.32
N LEU A 38 0.11 5.32 6.42
CA LEU A 38 -1.23 4.79 6.71
C LEU A 38 -1.20 3.74 7.83
N VAL A 39 -0.21 2.86 7.84
CA VAL A 39 -0.06 1.81 8.86
C VAL A 39 0.06 2.41 10.27
N ALA A 40 0.92 3.42 10.45
CA ALA A 40 1.13 4.06 11.74
C ALA A 40 -0.09 4.87 12.20
N VAL A 41 -0.74 5.60 11.30
CA VAL A 41 -1.97 6.32 11.59
C VAL A 41 -3.11 5.35 11.95
N ALA A 42 -3.22 4.24 11.23
CA ALA A 42 -4.21 3.21 11.53
C ALA A 42 -3.96 2.55 12.89
N ASP A 43 -2.69 2.27 13.25
CA ASP A 43 -2.32 1.72 14.55
C ASP A 43 -2.80 2.65 15.69
N TYR A 44 -2.64 3.97 15.52
CA TYR A 44 -3.16 4.96 16.47
C TYR A 44 -4.69 4.90 16.57
N ILE A 45 -5.39 5.05 15.46
CA ILE A 45 -6.85 5.07 15.46
C ILE A 45 -7.43 3.78 16.03
N LEU A 46 -6.88 2.62 15.64
CA LEU A 46 -7.33 1.32 16.13
C LEU A 46 -7.04 1.10 17.62
N SER A 47 -6.00 1.74 18.17
CA SER A 47 -5.72 1.72 19.61
C SER A 47 -6.75 2.48 20.44
N GLU A 48 -7.33 3.53 19.87
CA GLU A 48 -8.39 4.33 20.52
C GLU A 48 -9.80 3.75 20.23
N LYS A 49 -10.02 3.27 19.01
CA LYS A 49 -11.30 2.77 18.53
C LYS A 49 -11.08 1.57 17.60
N PRO A 50 -11.08 0.34 18.13
CA PRO A 50 -10.98 -0.85 17.28
C PRO A 50 -12.09 -0.89 16.21
N GLY A 51 -11.75 -1.32 15.00
CA GLY A 51 -12.71 -1.34 13.89
C GLY A 51 -12.09 -1.87 12.59
N ASN A 52 -12.83 -1.72 11.51
CA ASN A 52 -12.39 -2.15 10.19
C ASN A 52 -11.47 -1.12 9.53
N THR A 53 -10.57 -1.59 8.68
CA THR A 53 -9.74 -0.74 7.83
C THR A 53 -9.88 -1.09 6.36
N VAL A 54 -9.58 -0.13 5.48
CA VAL A 54 -9.59 -0.33 4.02
C VAL A 54 -8.34 0.28 3.41
N SER A 55 -7.70 -0.45 2.50
CA SER A 55 -6.80 0.15 1.51
C SER A 55 -7.01 -0.45 0.13
N ASN A 56 -6.36 0.12 -0.89
CA ASN A 56 -6.43 -0.46 -2.22
C ASN A 56 -5.59 -1.74 -2.33
N LEU A 57 -5.85 -2.56 -3.36
CA LEU A 57 -5.17 -3.83 -3.61
C LEU A 57 -3.64 -3.73 -3.73
N SER A 58 -3.11 -2.57 -4.15
CA SER A 58 -1.67 -2.36 -4.33
C SER A 58 -0.95 -1.90 -3.05
N SER A 59 -1.66 -1.72 -1.94
CA SER A 59 -1.08 -1.29 -0.65
C SER A 59 -0.46 -2.45 0.10
N SER A 60 0.47 -2.14 1.02
CA SER A 60 1.16 -3.13 1.85
C SER A 60 0.20 -3.94 2.72
N ARG A 61 0.51 -5.22 2.89
CA ARG A 61 -0.20 -6.09 3.87
C ARG A 61 0.04 -5.69 5.33
N ALA A 62 1.00 -4.82 5.60
CA ALA A 62 1.26 -4.31 6.95
C ALA A 62 0.03 -3.67 7.59
N LEU A 63 -0.85 -3.03 6.81
CA LEU A 63 -2.12 -2.51 7.30
C LEU A 63 -3.06 -3.62 7.77
N ARG A 64 -3.14 -4.73 7.04
CA ARG A 64 -3.91 -5.91 7.44
C ARG A 64 -3.40 -6.45 8.78
N ASP A 65 -2.09 -6.63 8.89
CA ASP A 65 -1.47 -7.20 10.09
C ASP A 65 -1.74 -6.34 11.33
N VAL A 66 -1.65 -5.00 11.18
CA VAL A 66 -1.98 -4.05 12.26
C VAL A 66 -3.47 -4.11 12.60
N THR A 67 -4.34 -4.17 11.60
CA THR A 67 -5.79 -4.25 11.82
C THR A 67 -6.18 -5.50 12.59
N GLU A 68 -5.67 -6.65 12.18
CA GLU A 68 -5.93 -7.94 12.82
C GLU A 68 -5.37 -7.99 14.24
N ARG A 69 -4.21 -7.38 14.49
CA ARG A 69 -3.64 -7.23 15.85
C ARG A 69 -4.57 -6.49 16.81
N HIS A 70 -5.35 -5.53 16.32
CA HIS A 70 -6.38 -4.82 17.09
C HIS A 70 -7.77 -5.49 17.07
N GLY A 71 -7.88 -6.71 16.51
CA GLY A 71 -9.13 -7.46 16.44
C GLY A 71 -10.12 -6.94 15.38
N GLY A 72 -9.71 -6.04 14.51
CA GLY A 72 -10.50 -5.53 13.40
C GLY A 72 -10.41 -6.42 12.15
N LYS A 73 -11.16 -6.06 11.12
CA LYS A 73 -11.12 -6.68 9.79
C LYS A 73 -10.55 -5.72 8.75
N TYR A 74 -9.57 -6.20 7.99
CA TYR A 74 -9.04 -5.50 6.82
C TYR A 74 -9.84 -5.86 5.57
N TYR A 75 -10.10 -4.85 4.74
CA TYR A 75 -10.74 -5.01 3.43
C TYR A 75 -9.92 -4.30 2.34
N ALA A 76 -9.81 -4.96 1.20
CA ALA A 76 -9.19 -4.37 0.01
C ALA A 76 -10.24 -3.80 -0.93
N SER A 77 -9.90 -2.69 -1.61
CA SER A 77 -10.68 -2.12 -2.70
C SER A 77 -9.92 -2.14 -4.02
N ALA A 78 -10.60 -1.88 -5.13
CA ALA A 78 -9.94 -1.47 -6.36
C ALA A 78 -9.07 -0.21 -6.11
N VAL A 79 -8.05 -0.01 -6.95
CA VAL A 79 -7.15 1.15 -6.85
C VAL A 79 -7.90 2.44 -7.20
N GLY A 80 -7.61 3.49 -6.45
CA GLY A 80 -8.20 4.81 -6.57
C GLY A 80 -9.05 5.19 -5.35
N GLU A 81 -8.92 6.45 -4.94
CA GLU A 81 -9.56 7.00 -3.75
C GLU A 81 -11.08 6.74 -3.71
N VAL A 82 -11.76 6.95 -4.81
CA VAL A 82 -13.23 6.76 -4.91
C VAL A 82 -13.62 5.33 -4.53
N ASN A 83 -12.83 4.33 -4.95
CA ASN A 83 -13.07 2.93 -4.64
C ASN A 83 -12.78 2.62 -3.17
N VAL A 84 -11.70 3.20 -2.63
CA VAL A 84 -11.38 3.10 -1.19
C VAL A 84 -12.50 3.67 -0.35
N VAL A 85 -12.96 4.89 -0.64
CA VAL A 85 -14.05 5.58 0.06
C VAL A 85 -15.36 4.79 -0.01
N ALA A 86 -15.70 4.26 -1.18
CA ALA A 86 -16.91 3.43 -1.34
C ALA A 86 -16.86 2.19 -0.45
N LYS A 87 -15.72 1.47 -0.45
CA LYS A 87 -15.51 0.30 0.41
C LYS A 87 -15.49 0.67 1.89
N MET A 88 -14.88 1.79 2.27
CA MET A 88 -14.90 2.27 3.67
C MET A 88 -16.33 2.50 4.18
N LYS A 89 -17.19 3.13 3.38
CA LYS A 89 -18.60 3.33 3.71
C LYS A 89 -19.37 2.01 3.82
N GLU A 90 -19.12 1.09 2.89
CA GLU A 90 -19.76 -0.23 2.85
C GLU A 90 -19.49 -1.04 4.14
N VAL A 91 -18.23 -1.03 4.61
CA VAL A 91 -17.80 -1.87 5.74
C VAL A 91 -17.72 -1.13 7.07
N GLY A 92 -18.07 0.15 7.11
CA GLY A 92 -17.98 1.00 8.30
C GLY A 92 -16.55 1.13 8.82
N ALA A 93 -15.58 1.32 7.91
CA ALA A 93 -14.17 1.43 8.29
C ALA A 93 -13.90 2.69 9.11
N VAL A 94 -13.09 2.57 10.16
CA VAL A 94 -12.70 3.70 11.05
C VAL A 94 -11.52 4.49 10.52
N ILE A 95 -10.72 3.88 9.65
CA ILE A 95 -9.58 4.49 8.96
C ILE A 95 -9.34 3.76 7.63
N GLY A 96 -8.85 4.45 6.63
CA GLY A 96 -8.43 3.84 5.36
C GLY A 96 -7.50 4.74 4.58
N GLY A 97 -7.17 4.34 3.37
CA GLY A 97 -6.29 5.12 2.51
C GLY A 97 -5.62 4.30 1.42
N GLU A 98 -4.50 4.81 0.94
CA GLU A 98 -3.71 4.19 -0.11
C GLU A 98 -2.23 4.15 0.30
N GLY A 99 -1.50 3.14 -0.19
CA GLY A 99 -0.07 2.96 0.08
C GLY A 99 0.87 4.03 -0.51
N ASN A 100 0.30 5.06 -1.12
CA ASN A 100 1.02 6.24 -1.62
C ASN A 100 1.08 7.40 -0.60
N GLY A 101 0.76 7.13 0.67
CA GLY A 101 0.70 8.13 1.73
C GLY A 101 -0.65 8.84 1.89
N GLY A 102 -1.67 8.42 1.14
CA GLY A 102 -3.02 8.97 1.25
C GLY A 102 -3.76 8.40 2.45
N VAL A 103 -4.09 9.24 3.43
CA VAL A 103 -4.84 8.89 4.64
C VAL A 103 -6.27 9.43 4.53
N ILE A 104 -7.26 8.57 4.81
CA ILE A 104 -8.69 8.92 4.83
C ILE A 104 -9.23 8.64 6.23
N TYR A 105 -9.66 9.70 6.94
CA TYR A 105 -10.22 9.62 8.29
C TYR A 105 -11.70 10.02 8.29
N PRO A 106 -12.63 9.05 8.34
CA PRO A 106 -14.06 9.31 8.17
C PRO A 106 -14.69 10.26 9.19
N GLU A 107 -14.14 10.35 10.41
CA GLU A 107 -14.65 11.27 11.42
C GLU A 107 -14.43 12.74 11.06
N LEU A 108 -13.46 13.03 10.15
CA LEU A 108 -13.28 14.35 9.59
C LEU A 108 -13.99 14.46 8.24
N HIS A 109 -13.58 13.66 7.25
CA HIS A 109 -14.22 13.58 5.93
C HIS A 109 -13.76 12.34 5.15
N TYR A 110 -14.45 12.04 4.05
CA TYR A 110 -14.12 10.95 3.13
C TYR A 110 -13.27 11.46 1.94
N GLY A 111 -12.04 11.83 2.21
CA GLY A 111 -11.04 12.22 1.21
C GLY A 111 -9.65 12.03 1.78
N ARG A 112 -8.64 11.84 0.92
CA ARG A 112 -7.25 11.80 1.35
C ARG A 112 -6.85 13.17 1.87
N ASP A 113 -6.16 13.22 3.01
CA ASP A 113 -5.80 14.45 3.67
C ASP A 113 -4.46 14.29 4.41
N ALA A 114 -3.42 14.98 3.89
CA ALA A 114 -2.09 14.94 4.47
C ALA A 114 -2.01 15.69 5.80
N LEU A 115 -2.85 16.72 6.03
CA LEU A 115 -2.84 17.47 7.28
C LEU A 115 -3.41 16.64 8.41
N VAL A 116 -4.53 15.97 8.20
CA VAL A 116 -5.08 15.04 9.19
C VAL A 116 -4.14 13.87 9.44
N GLY A 117 -3.55 13.32 8.37
CA GLY A 117 -2.53 12.26 8.47
C GLY A 117 -1.35 12.70 9.33
N THR A 118 -0.86 13.93 9.13
CA THR A 118 0.23 14.52 9.93
C THR A 118 -0.18 14.66 11.40
N ALA A 119 -1.35 15.23 11.69
CA ALA A 119 -1.81 15.43 13.07
C ALA A 119 -1.96 14.10 13.82
N LEU A 120 -2.56 13.09 13.19
CA LEU A 120 -2.73 11.76 13.77
C LEU A 120 -1.39 11.06 13.99
N PHE A 121 -0.49 11.13 13.00
CA PHE A 121 0.84 10.54 13.11
C PHE A 121 1.68 11.15 14.23
N LEU A 122 1.74 12.49 14.31
CA LEU A 122 2.46 13.20 15.37
C LEU A 122 1.89 12.90 16.75
N THR A 123 0.57 12.81 16.86
CA THR A 123 -0.11 12.41 18.10
C THR A 123 0.35 11.01 18.53
N TRP A 124 0.40 10.07 17.58
CA TRP A 124 0.86 8.71 17.86
C TRP A 124 2.32 8.65 18.28
N LEU A 125 3.19 9.35 17.54
CA LEU A 125 4.61 9.42 17.86
C LEU A 125 4.84 9.97 19.28
N ALA A 126 4.13 11.05 19.64
CA ALA A 126 4.20 11.64 20.96
C ALA A 126 3.68 10.70 22.06
N LYS A 127 2.55 10.03 21.84
CA LYS A 127 2.00 9.04 22.80
C LYS A 127 2.95 7.85 23.00
N LYS A 128 3.64 7.42 21.94
CA LYS A 128 4.64 6.32 22.04
C LYS A 128 5.93 6.74 22.70
N GLY A 129 6.28 8.03 22.70
CA GLY A 129 7.55 8.53 23.23
C GLY A 129 8.76 7.89 22.53
N MET A 130 8.66 7.65 21.23
CA MET A 130 9.67 7.00 20.40
C MET A 130 10.21 7.96 19.35
N THR A 131 11.41 7.65 18.80
CA THR A 131 11.89 8.25 17.57
C THR A 131 11.19 7.59 16.37
N MET A 132 11.29 8.22 15.19
CA MET A 132 10.70 7.71 13.96
C MET A 132 11.23 6.31 13.61
N THR A 133 12.54 6.13 13.65
CA THR A 133 13.17 4.83 13.37
C THR A 133 12.70 3.74 14.33
N ARG A 134 12.56 4.05 15.63
CA ARG A 134 12.04 3.10 16.62
C ARG A 134 10.57 2.77 16.40
N LEU A 135 9.74 3.77 16.05
CA LEU A 135 8.34 3.54 15.72
C LEU A 135 8.24 2.63 14.47
N ARG A 136 9.00 2.92 13.40
CA ARG A 136 9.03 2.11 12.18
C ARG A 136 9.40 0.65 12.46
N ALA A 137 10.35 0.42 13.35
CA ALA A 137 10.81 -0.91 13.74
C ALA A 137 9.75 -1.75 14.51
N THR A 138 8.67 -1.13 14.99
CA THR A 138 7.56 -1.86 15.63
C THR A 138 6.60 -2.53 14.65
N TYR A 139 6.68 -2.15 13.38
CA TYR A 139 5.83 -2.71 12.32
C TYR A 139 6.55 -3.82 11.54
N PRO A 140 5.79 -4.81 11.02
CA PRO A 140 6.38 -5.81 10.12
C PRO A 140 7.06 -5.14 8.94
N SER A 141 8.21 -5.65 8.53
CA SER A 141 8.92 -5.12 7.36
C SER A 141 8.49 -5.88 6.11
N TYR A 142 7.93 -5.13 5.18
CA TYR A 142 7.64 -5.57 3.82
C TYR A 142 8.29 -4.65 2.82
N TYR A 143 8.66 -5.20 1.66
CA TYR A 143 9.34 -4.50 0.58
C TYR A 143 8.57 -4.69 -0.70
N ALA A 144 8.24 -3.58 -1.37
CA ALA A 144 7.47 -3.58 -2.60
C ALA A 144 8.37 -3.34 -3.81
N SER A 145 8.22 -4.18 -4.84
CA SER A 145 8.82 -3.96 -6.15
C SER A 145 7.74 -3.55 -7.15
N LYS A 146 7.94 -2.43 -7.85
CA LYS A 146 6.98 -1.84 -8.78
C LYS A 146 7.56 -1.86 -10.20
N ASN A 147 7.00 -2.70 -11.03
CA ASN A 147 7.45 -2.94 -12.40
C ASN A 147 6.32 -2.71 -13.41
N LYS A 148 6.68 -2.67 -14.70
CA LYS A 148 5.74 -2.64 -15.82
C LYS A 148 6.23 -3.52 -16.95
N ILE A 149 5.30 -4.07 -17.72
CA ILE A 149 5.55 -4.74 -18.99
C ILE A 149 4.92 -3.89 -20.08
N GLU A 150 5.72 -3.47 -21.04
CA GLU A 150 5.23 -2.80 -22.24
C GLU A 150 4.73 -3.85 -23.23
N LEU A 151 3.53 -3.67 -23.72
CA LEU A 151 2.86 -4.59 -24.62
C LEU A 151 2.57 -3.89 -25.96
N THR A 152 2.50 -4.69 -27.01
CA THR A 152 1.97 -4.17 -28.29
C THR A 152 0.44 -4.02 -28.22
N PRO A 153 -0.16 -3.08 -28.94
CA PRO A 153 -1.61 -2.90 -28.97
C PRO A 153 -2.40 -4.15 -29.46
N ALA A 154 -1.72 -5.09 -30.09
CA ALA A 154 -2.33 -6.35 -30.54
C ALA A 154 -2.58 -7.36 -29.42
N ILE A 155 -1.99 -7.17 -28.24
CA ILE A 155 -2.13 -8.10 -27.10
C ILE A 155 -3.38 -7.76 -26.29
N ASP A 156 -4.31 -8.70 -26.18
CA ASP A 156 -5.47 -8.61 -25.31
C ASP A 156 -5.05 -8.82 -23.85
N VAL A 157 -4.82 -7.71 -23.14
CA VAL A 157 -4.41 -7.71 -21.72
C VAL A 157 -5.42 -8.44 -20.84
N ASP A 158 -6.70 -8.31 -21.10
CA ASP A 158 -7.75 -8.92 -20.28
C ASP A 158 -7.72 -10.47 -20.45
N LYS A 159 -7.37 -10.95 -21.65
CA LYS A 159 -7.13 -12.38 -21.88
C LYS A 159 -5.92 -12.88 -21.11
N VAL A 160 -4.81 -12.13 -21.12
CA VAL A 160 -3.59 -12.48 -20.38
C VAL A 160 -3.89 -12.58 -18.88
N LEU A 161 -4.57 -11.58 -18.32
CA LEU A 161 -4.92 -11.58 -16.89
C LEU A 161 -5.84 -12.73 -16.50
N ARG A 162 -6.83 -13.07 -17.37
CA ARG A 162 -7.69 -14.25 -17.16
C ARG A 162 -6.90 -15.56 -17.17
N GLU A 163 -5.93 -15.68 -18.06
CA GLU A 163 -5.08 -16.88 -18.11
C GLU A 163 -4.22 -17.02 -16.85
N VAL A 164 -3.57 -15.92 -16.40
CA VAL A 164 -2.84 -15.94 -15.14
C VAL A 164 -3.77 -16.31 -13.98
N LYS A 165 -4.95 -15.68 -13.86
CA LYS A 165 -5.94 -16.03 -12.83
C LYS A 165 -6.27 -17.53 -12.84
N GLY A 166 -6.42 -18.13 -14.03
CA GLY A 166 -6.70 -19.55 -14.18
C GLY A 166 -5.55 -20.44 -13.67
N ARG A 167 -4.30 -20.06 -13.94
CA ARG A 167 -3.11 -20.82 -13.47
C ARG A 167 -2.98 -20.84 -11.94
N TYR A 168 -3.47 -19.80 -11.28
CA TYR A 168 -3.39 -19.62 -9.82
C TYR A 168 -4.73 -19.79 -9.10
N ALA A 169 -5.69 -20.54 -9.71
CA ALA A 169 -7.03 -20.73 -9.14
C ALA A 169 -7.02 -21.46 -7.76
N GLY A 170 -5.92 -22.10 -7.38
CA GLY A 170 -5.75 -22.72 -6.06
C GLY A 170 -5.24 -21.78 -4.96
N GLU A 171 -4.85 -20.56 -5.33
CA GLU A 171 -4.33 -19.54 -4.41
C GLU A 171 -5.44 -18.56 -4.01
N ASN A 172 -5.14 -17.67 -3.06
CA ASN A 172 -6.06 -16.59 -2.69
C ASN A 172 -5.99 -15.48 -3.75
N VAL A 173 -6.92 -15.51 -4.71
CA VAL A 173 -6.99 -14.58 -5.83
C VAL A 173 -8.10 -13.54 -5.64
N ASN A 174 -7.74 -12.27 -5.81
CA ASN A 174 -8.70 -11.16 -5.85
C ASN A 174 -8.62 -10.46 -7.21
N ASP A 175 -9.73 -10.38 -7.92
CA ASP A 175 -9.82 -9.83 -9.28
C ASP A 175 -10.71 -8.59 -9.42
N ILE A 176 -10.94 -7.86 -8.33
CA ILE A 176 -11.74 -6.61 -8.36
C ILE A 176 -11.09 -5.48 -9.16
N ASP A 177 -9.74 -5.53 -9.34
CA ASP A 177 -9.00 -4.60 -10.19
C ASP A 177 -7.74 -5.30 -10.73
N GLY A 178 -7.83 -5.88 -11.91
CA GLY A 178 -6.80 -6.76 -12.45
C GLY A 178 -6.77 -8.12 -11.76
N VAL A 179 -5.60 -8.61 -11.38
CA VAL A 179 -5.43 -9.91 -10.67
C VAL A 179 -4.40 -9.74 -9.57
N LYS A 180 -4.84 -9.83 -8.33
CA LYS A 180 -3.95 -9.97 -7.18
C LYS A 180 -3.94 -11.40 -6.68
N ILE A 181 -2.76 -11.95 -6.47
CA ILE A 181 -2.55 -13.29 -5.91
C ILE A 181 -1.81 -13.13 -4.60
N ASP A 182 -2.46 -13.48 -3.50
CA ASP A 182 -1.88 -13.49 -2.16
C ASP A 182 -1.36 -14.89 -1.83
N PHE A 183 -0.05 -15.02 -1.70
CA PHE A 183 0.62 -16.19 -1.15
C PHE A 183 0.84 -16.05 0.36
N ALA A 184 1.34 -17.10 1.01
CA ALA A 184 1.57 -17.09 2.45
C ALA A 184 2.46 -15.92 2.92
N GLU A 185 3.60 -15.68 2.22
CA GLU A 185 4.63 -14.73 2.65
C GLU A 185 4.73 -13.47 1.77
N ASN A 186 4.13 -13.48 0.58
CA ASN A 186 4.24 -12.41 -0.42
C ASN A 186 2.95 -12.30 -1.24
N TRP A 187 2.87 -11.28 -2.10
CA TRP A 187 1.79 -11.15 -3.06
C TRP A 187 2.29 -10.53 -4.37
N VAL A 188 1.54 -10.76 -5.44
CA VAL A 188 1.67 -10.07 -6.73
C VAL A 188 0.34 -9.46 -7.13
N HIS A 189 0.37 -8.24 -7.67
CA HIS A 189 -0.78 -7.57 -8.25
C HIS A 189 -0.48 -7.17 -9.70
N LEU A 190 -1.21 -7.74 -10.62
CA LEU A 190 -1.15 -7.51 -12.06
C LEU A 190 -2.31 -6.63 -12.48
N ARG A 191 -2.03 -5.47 -13.05
CA ARG A 191 -3.06 -4.51 -13.37
C ARG A 191 -2.82 -3.85 -14.72
N LYS A 192 -3.87 -3.80 -15.53
CA LYS A 192 -3.90 -3.06 -16.79
C LYS A 192 -3.79 -1.55 -16.51
N SER A 193 -3.00 -0.85 -17.32
CA SER A 193 -3.05 0.62 -17.34
C SER A 193 -4.25 1.08 -18.16
N ASN A 194 -4.90 2.14 -17.70
CA ASN A 194 -6.03 2.73 -18.43
C ASN A 194 -5.57 3.71 -19.52
N THR A 195 -4.31 4.13 -19.51
CA THR A 195 -3.77 5.18 -20.38
C THR A 195 -2.68 4.69 -21.33
N GLU A 196 -2.08 3.55 -21.06
CA GLU A 196 -0.92 3.02 -21.79
C GLU A 196 -1.09 1.51 -22.03
N PRO A 197 -0.53 0.95 -23.12
CA PRO A 197 -0.54 -0.48 -23.37
C PRO A 197 0.49 -1.21 -22.50
N ILE A 198 0.30 -1.16 -21.17
CA ILE A 198 1.18 -1.80 -20.19
C ILE A 198 0.39 -2.61 -19.19
N ILE A 199 1.03 -3.66 -18.65
CA ILE A 199 0.65 -4.32 -17.40
C ILE A 199 1.57 -3.83 -16.29
N ARG A 200 1.01 -3.29 -15.22
CA ARG A 200 1.73 -3.02 -13.98
C ARG A 200 1.90 -4.32 -13.22
N VAL A 201 3.12 -4.59 -12.76
CA VAL A 201 3.47 -5.77 -11.98
C VAL A 201 4.02 -5.29 -10.64
N TYR A 202 3.18 -5.30 -9.62
CA TYR A 202 3.57 -4.92 -8.27
C TYR A 202 3.64 -6.16 -7.40
N THR A 203 4.70 -6.26 -6.62
CA THR A 203 4.92 -7.37 -5.70
C THR A 203 5.32 -6.85 -4.34
N GLU A 204 5.06 -7.65 -3.32
CA GLU A 204 5.52 -7.39 -1.96
C GLU A 204 6.00 -8.69 -1.33
N ALA A 205 7.14 -8.63 -0.63
CA ALA A 205 7.72 -9.75 0.09
C ALA A 205 8.47 -9.26 1.35
N LYS A 206 9.11 -10.19 2.09
CA LYS A 206 9.86 -9.87 3.32
C LYS A 206 11.24 -9.28 3.07
N SER A 207 11.74 -9.34 1.84
CA SER A 207 12.96 -8.67 1.40
C SER A 207 12.78 -8.09 -0.01
N MET A 208 13.63 -7.13 -0.37
CA MET A 208 13.60 -6.56 -1.74
C MET A 208 13.97 -7.62 -2.77
N ASP A 209 14.97 -8.46 -2.49
CA ASP A 209 15.40 -9.52 -3.39
C ASP A 209 14.27 -10.53 -3.68
N GLU A 210 13.48 -10.90 -2.66
CA GLU A 210 12.30 -11.76 -2.84
C GLU A 210 11.19 -11.07 -3.63
N ALA A 211 10.95 -9.77 -3.37
CA ALA A 211 9.94 -9.00 -4.10
C ALA A 211 10.33 -8.87 -5.58
N ASP A 212 11.60 -8.58 -5.87
CA ASP A 212 12.12 -8.49 -7.24
C ASP A 212 12.10 -9.86 -7.94
N ALA A 213 12.51 -10.93 -7.27
CA ALA A 213 12.47 -12.28 -7.83
C ALA A 213 11.02 -12.69 -8.19
N LEU A 214 10.06 -12.39 -7.32
CA LEU A 214 8.65 -12.63 -7.59
C LEU A 214 8.15 -11.81 -8.80
N ALA A 215 8.54 -10.53 -8.89
CA ALA A 215 8.19 -9.70 -10.03
C ALA A 215 8.74 -10.25 -11.34
N GLN A 216 10.03 -10.65 -11.37
CA GLN A 216 10.67 -11.20 -12.56
C GLN A 216 10.03 -12.53 -13.00
N ARG A 217 9.64 -13.39 -12.05
CA ARG A 217 8.90 -14.62 -12.34
C ARG A 217 7.59 -14.31 -13.08
N PHE A 218 6.78 -13.39 -12.60
CA PHE A 218 5.51 -13.04 -13.25
C PHE A 218 5.71 -12.29 -14.56
N ILE A 219 6.74 -11.46 -14.68
CA ILE A 219 7.10 -10.81 -15.94
C ILE A 219 7.46 -11.87 -17.00
N ALA A 220 8.26 -12.88 -16.66
CA ALA A 220 8.62 -13.97 -17.56
C ALA A 220 7.38 -14.78 -17.97
N GLU A 221 6.51 -15.13 -17.02
CA GLU A 221 5.28 -15.86 -17.29
C GLU A 221 4.32 -15.08 -18.22
N ILE A 222 4.16 -13.79 -18.00
CA ILE A 222 3.31 -12.95 -18.86
C ILE A 222 3.90 -12.85 -20.26
N LYS A 223 5.23 -12.72 -20.40
CA LYS A 223 5.88 -12.70 -21.69
C LYS A 223 5.71 -14.04 -22.44
N GLU A 224 5.79 -15.15 -21.75
CA GLU A 224 5.50 -16.47 -22.32
C GLU A 224 4.05 -16.56 -22.84
N ILE A 225 3.06 -16.13 -22.05
CA ILE A 225 1.66 -16.10 -22.46
C ILE A 225 1.47 -15.22 -23.70
N CYS A 226 2.19 -14.11 -23.78
CA CYS A 226 2.12 -13.16 -24.90
C CYS A 226 2.96 -13.58 -26.12
N ASN A 227 3.81 -14.59 -26.02
CA ASN A 227 4.82 -14.99 -27.01
C ASN A 227 5.78 -13.85 -27.41
N ILE A 228 6.31 -13.11 -26.42
CA ILE A 228 7.26 -11.98 -26.59
C ILE A 228 8.50 -12.12 -25.71
#